data_03dc720c31665f86ffebb49347b47b9f
#
_entry.id   03dc720c31665f86ffebb49347b47b9f
#
_cell.length_a   1.000
_cell.length_b   1.000
_cell.length_c   1.000
_cell.angle_alpha   90.00
_cell.angle_beta   90.00
_cell.angle_gamma   90.00
#
_symmetry.space_group_name_H-M   'P 1'
#
loop_
_entity.id
_entity.type
_entity.pdbx_description
1 polymer ?
#
loop_
_entity_poly.entity_id
_entity_poly.type
_entity_poly.pdbx_seq_one_letter_code
_entity_poly.pdbx_strand_id
1 'polypeptide(L)'
;LSTLLENVGGLYAALLSDAEIVVPSLGEIGYSGSAGLDVPTLIACLHRHRPESAILLPQLLLALVMAAERGAALPDSLKFLAVGGGRVGETLIARAGAVGLPVFEGYGLSECASVVCLNRPGATRAGSVGRPLQHARVSVRDGELFVEGVRMLGYLGDEVSRHGPVATGDLGHIDDDGFVHITGRRKHLFITAFGRNVSPEWVESELLQHPAFAQAVVHGEARPFNIAIAWLRDPALGDEALRAALDAVNRALPDYARVRDIVRADALFTFADGLLTSNGRPRRDAILARHADAVEACYARHASEPIFFDHLQESAA
;
A
#
# COMPACT_ATOMS: atom_id res chain seq x y z
N LEU A 1 -2.48 -1.74 -19.76
CA LEU A 1 -3.95 -1.99 -19.74
C LEU A 1 -4.31 -3.44 -19.34
N SER A 2 -3.47 -4.10 -18.55
CA SER A 2 -3.72 -5.48 -18.09
C SER A 2 -4.59 -5.57 -16.84
N THR A 3 -4.84 -4.46 -16.17
CA THR A 3 -5.68 -4.40 -14.97
C THR A 3 -7.04 -3.79 -15.25
N LEU A 4 -8.06 -4.21 -14.50
CA LEU A 4 -9.40 -3.63 -14.60
C LEU A 4 -9.41 -2.14 -14.27
N LEU A 5 -8.57 -1.70 -13.30
CA LEU A 5 -8.44 -0.30 -12.94
C LEU A 5 -8.04 0.56 -14.15
N GLU A 6 -7.05 0.13 -14.92
CA GLU A 6 -6.59 0.86 -16.09
C GLU A 6 -7.56 0.80 -17.28
N ASN A 7 -8.29 -0.31 -17.42
CA ASN A 7 -9.36 -0.38 -18.41
C ASN A 7 -10.47 0.63 -18.09
N VAL A 8 -10.94 0.66 -16.85
CA VAL A 8 -12.05 1.53 -16.46
C VAL A 8 -11.58 2.99 -16.32
N GLY A 9 -10.56 3.24 -15.50
CA GLY A 9 -10.11 4.60 -15.18
C GLY A 9 -9.23 5.24 -16.27
N GLY A 10 -8.42 4.46 -16.96
CA GLY A 10 -7.51 4.96 -17.99
C GLY A 10 -8.10 4.95 -19.40
N LEU A 11 -8.78 3.88 -19.79
CA LEU A 11 -9.31 3.76 -21.17
C LEU A 11 -10.76 4.24 -21.27
N TYR A 12 -11.70 3.65 -20.54
CA TYR A 12 -13.13 3.95 -20.73
C TYR A 12 -13.49 5.35 -20.25
N ALA A 13 -12.94 5.81 -19.13
CA ALA A 13 -13.16 7.16 -18.64
C ALA A 13 -12.63 8.21 -19.62
N ALA A 14 -11.47 7.99 -20.22
CA ALA A 14 -10.89 8.88 -21.21
C ALA A 14 -11.72 8.92 -22.51
N LEU A 15 -12.17 7.75 -23.02
CA LEU A 15 -13.06 7.68 -24.19
C LEU A 15 -14.38 8.42 -23.96
N LEU A 16 -14.97 8.29 -22.76
CA LEU A 16 -16.22 8.98 -22.41
C LEU A 16 -16.04 10.50 -22.24
N SER A 17 -14.82 10.95 -22.00
CA SER A 17 -14.47 12.37 -21.78
C SER A 17 -13.85 13.02 -23.01
N ASP A 18 -13.76 12.31 -24.14
CA ASP A 18 -13.09 12.76 -25.37
C ASP A 18 -11.64 13.21 -25.12
N ALA A 19 -10.94 12.48 -24.25
CA ALA A 19 -9.56 12.75 -23.87
C ALA A 19 -8.57 11.91 -24.68
N GLU A 20 -7.40 12.47 -24.94
CA GLU A 20 -6.29 11.74 -25.54
C GLU A 20 -5.76 10.68 -24.56
N ILE A 21 -5.51 9.48 -25.06
CA ILE A 21 -5.00 8.36 -24.28
C ILE A 21 -3.58 8.06 -24.72
N VAL A 22 -2.64 8.16 -23.79
CA VAL A 22 -1.24 7.81 -24.00
C VAL A 22 -0.91 6.51 -23.28
N VAL A 23 -0.45 5.51 -24.00
CA VAL A 23 -0.08 4.19 -23.46
C VAL A 23 1.38 3.90 -23.82
N PRO A 24 2.36 4.44 -23.04
CA PRO A 24 3.76 4.18 -23.30
C PRO A 24 4.11 2.71 -22.99
N SER A 25 5.14 2.21 -23.65
CA SER A 25 5.67 0.87 -23.36
C SER A 25 6.32 0.84 -21.96
N LEU A 26 6.48 -0.36 -21.38
CA LEU A 26 7.16 -0.52 -20.09
C LEU A 26 8.58 0.07 -20.11
N GLY A 27 9.32 -0.08 -21.22
CA GLY A 27 10.64 0.51 -21.38
C GLY A 27 10.64 2.03 -21.39
N GLU A 28 9.63 2.66 -22.00
CA GLU A 28 9.49 4.13 -22.03
C GLU A 28 9.17 4.71 -20.66
N ILE A 29 8.50 3.96 -19.78
CA ILE A 29 8.26 4.37 -18.39
C ILE A 29 9.37 3.92 -17.43
N GLY A 30 10.48 3.37 -17.97
CA GLY A 30 11.64 3.00 -17.18
C GLY A 30 11.56 1.65 -16.47
N TYR A 31 10.59 0.79 -16.80
CA TYR A 31 10.55 -0.56 -16.26
C TYR A 31 11.51 -1.49 -17.01
N SER A 32 12.43 -2.09 -16.25
CA SER A 32 13.31 -3.16 -16.70
C SER A 32 13.01 -4.45 -15.92
N GLY A 33 12.21 -5.35 -16.53
CA GLY A 33 11.78 -6.59 -15.88
C GLY A 33 10.78 -6.37 -14.74
N SER A 34 10.73 -7.30 -13.78
CA SER A 34 9.72 -7.31 -12.72
C SER A 34 10.00 -6.41 -11.51
N ALA A 35 11.18 -5.81 -11.41
CA ALA A 35 11.63 -5.14 -10.18
C ALA A 35 12.46 -3.87 -10.39
N GLY A 36 12.89 -3.57 -11.61
CA GLY A 36 13.69 -2.38 -11.91
C GLY A 36 12.83 -1.23 -12.42
N LEU A 37 12.88 -0.07 -11.75
CA LEU A 37 12.30 1.19 -12.22
C LEU A 37 13.43 2.22 -12.34
N ASP A 38 13.66 2.70 -13.56
CA ASP A 38 14.51 3.86 -13.81
C ASP A 38 13.69 5.14 -13.69
N VAL A 39 13.80 5.81 -12.54
CA VAL A 39 13.01 6.99 -12.22
C VAL A 39 13.30 8.17 -13.16
N PRO A 40 14.55 8.47 -13.57
CA PRO A 40 14.83 9.47 -14.60
C PRO A 40 14.08 9.22 -15.89
N THR A 41 14.03 7.98 -16.39
CA THR A 41 13.29 7.61 -17.59
C THR A 41 11.78 7.80 -17.40
N LEU A 42 11.21 7.45 -16.25
CA LEU A 42 9.82 7.75 -15.93
C LEU A 42 9.51 9.24 -16.00
N ILE A 43 10.35 10.08 -15.39
CA ILE A 43 10.18 11.54 -15.39
C ILE A 43 10.31 12.10 -16.80
N ALA A 44 11.28 11.62 -17.59
CA ALA A 44 11.43 12.02 -19.00
C ALA A 44 10.20 11.64 -19.83
N CYS A 45 9.60 10.48 -19.59
CA CYS A 45 8.36 10.05 -20.23
C CYS A 45 7.19 11.00 -19.88
N LEU A 46 7.05 11.36 -18.60
CA LEU A 46 6.03 12.31 -18.14
C LEU A 46 6.21 13.70 -18.78
N HIS A 47 7.46 14.21 -18.91
CA HIS A 47 7.74 15.45 -19.59
C HIS A 47 7.44 15.40 -21.09
N ARG A 48 7.73 14.27 -21.74
CA ARG A 48 7.47 14.07 -23.18
C ARG A 48 5.99 14.10 -23.50
N HIS A 49 5.20 13.37 -22.75
CA HIS A 49 3.77 13.18 -23.02
C HIS A 49 2.88 14.22 -22.32
N ARG A 50 3.40 14.95 -21.34
CA ARG A 50 2.68 15.98 -20.57
C ARG A 50 1.26 15.57 -20.16
N PRO A 51 1.08 14.41 -19.51
CA PRO A 51 -0.25 13.98 -19.10
C PRO A 51 -0.86 14.96 -18.10
N GLU A 52 -2.17 15.18 -18.19
CA GLU A 52 -2.93 15.92 -17.18
C GLU A 52 -3.37 15.00 -16.03
N SER A 53 -3.60 13.73 -16.34
CA SER A 53 -3.94 12.71 -15.34
C SER A 53 -3.16 11.42 -15.55
N ALA A 54 -2.90 10.70 -14.45
CA ALA A 54 -2.30 9.39 -14.47
C ALA A 54 -2.81 8.53 -13.30
N ILE A 55 -2.77 7.21 -13.49
CA ILE A 55 -3.04 6.23 -12.42
C ILE A 55 -1.70 5.66 -11.97
N LEU A 56 -1.42 5.72 -10.68
CA LEU A 56 -0.17 5.29 -10.08
C LEU A 56 -0.39 4.20 -9.04
N LEU A 57 0.53 3.27 -8.99
CA LEU A 57 0.73 2.42 -7.81
C LEU A 57 1.46 3.22 -6.72
N PRO A 58 1.29 2.89 -5.43
CA PRO A 58 1.97 3.58 -4.33
C PRO A 58 3.49 3.66 -4.50
N GLN A 59 4.13 2.62 -5.07
CA GLN A 59 5.58 2.58 -5.32
C GLN A 59 6.02 3.60 -6.37
N LEU A 60 5.21 3.82 -7.42
CA LEU A 60 5.50 4.84 -8.44
C LEU A 60 5.34 6.24 -7.86
N LEU A 61 4.30 6.46 -7.05
CA LEU A 61 4.14 7.71 -6.34
C LEU A 61 5.33 7.99 -5.43
N LEU A 62 5.76 7.01 -4.62
CA LEU A 62 6.93 7.15 -3.76
C LEU A 62 8.19 7.52 -4.55
N ALA A 63 8.42 6.88 -5.70
CA ALA A 63 9.56 7.16 -6.56
C ALA A 63 9.55 8.60 -7.08
N LEU A 64 8.37 9.09 -7.53
CA LEU A 64 8.23 10.48 -7.99
C LEU A 64 8.41 11.49 -6.85
N VAL A 65 7.84 11.23 -5.68
CA VAL A 65 8.00 12.08 -4.49
C VAL A 65 9.47 12.17 -4.09
N MET A 66 10.17 11.04 -3.96
CA MET A 66 11.59 11.01 -3.61
C MET A 66 12.47 11.73 -4.65
N ALA A 67 12.13 11.65 -5.93
CA ALA A 67 12.84 12.38 -6.97
C ALA A 67 12.62 13.90 -6.85
N ALA A 68 11.37 14.33 -6.65
CA ALA A 68 11.03 15.73 -6.47
C ALA A 68 11.67 16.34 -5.21
N GLU A 69 11.69 15.61 -4.09
CA GLU A 69 12.39 16.03 -2.85
C GLU A 69 13.90 16.20 -3.06
N ARG A 70 14.49 15.51 -4.04
CA ARG A 70 15.90 15.66 -4.45
C ARG A 70 16.11 16.73 -5.52
N GLY A 71 15.07 17.48 -5.86
CA GLY A 71 15.13 18.59 -6.81
C GLY A 71 14.81 18.22 -8.26
N ALA A 72 14.31 17.01 -8.54
CA ALA A 72 13.84 16.70 -9.89
C ALA A 72 12.58 17.51 -10.20
N ALA A 73 12.58 18.22 -11.33
CA ALA A 73 11.41 18.92 -11.83
C ALA A 73 10.40 17.90 -12.36
N LEU A 74 9.14 18.01 -11.94
CA LEU A 74 8.01 17.23 -12.50
C LEU A 74 7.21 18.11 -13.45
N PRO A 75 6.50 17.54 -14.46
CA PRO A 75 5.77 18.35 -15.42
C PRO A 75 4.60 19.07 -14.75
N ASP A 76 4.43 20.34 -15.07
CA ASP A 76 3.35 21.23 -14.62
C ASP A 76 1.97 20.87 -15.20
N SER A 77 1.93 19.96 -16.16
CA SER A 77 0.69 19.46 -16.77
C SER A 77 -0.13 18.59 -15.83
N LEU A 78 0.49 17.98 -14.80
CA LEU A 78 -0.19 17.06 -13.89
C LEU A 78 -1.27 17.78 -13.08
N LYS A 79 -2.54 17.35 -13.21
CA LYS A 79 -3.71 17.90 -12.52
C LYS A 79 -4.39 16.87 -11.62
N PHE A 80 -4.23 15.57 -11.95
CA PHE A 80 -4.91 14.49 -11.24
C PHE A 80 -4.09 13.21 -11.27
N LEU A 81 -3.51 12.84 -10.13
CA LEU A 81 -2.80 11.59 -9.95
C LEU A 81 -3.62 10.67 -9.07
N ALA A 82 -4.36 9.75 -9.68
CA ALA A 82 -5.08 8.72 -8.95
C ALA A 82 -4.07 7.69 -8.40
N VAL A 83 -4.13 7.38 -7.12
CA VAL A 83 -3.30 6.35 -6.52
C VAL A 83 -4.16 5.30 -5.84
N GLY A 84 -3.85 4.03 -6.06
CA GLY A 84 -4.63 2.93 -5.52
C GLY A 84 -4.00 1.58 -5.82
N GLY A 85 -4.78 0.50 -5.65
CA GLY A 85 -4.30 -0.87 -5.83
C GLY A 85 -3.47 -1.42 -4.66
N GLY A 86 -3.11 -0.58 -3.71
CA GLY A 86 -2.46 -0.89 -2.44
C GLY A 86 -2.71 0.23 -1.45
N ARG A 87 -2.38 0.00 -0.17
CA ARG A 87 -2.48 1.04 0.85
C ARG A 87 -1.48 2.16 0.58
N VAL A 88 -1.93 3.40 0.68
CA VAL A 88 -1.07 4.59 0.64
C VAL A 88 -0.98 5.14 2.07
N GLY A 89 0.24 5.30 2.59
CA GLY A 89 0.42 5.91 3.92
C GLY A 89 0.12 7.41 3.89
N GLU A 90 -0.48 7.92 4.96
CA GLU A 90 -0.78 9.36 5.10
C GLU A 90 0.46 10.24 4.92
N THR A 91 1.59 9.78 5.44
CA THR A 91 2.89 10.47 5.29
C THR A 91 3.29 10.63 3.82
N LEU A 92 3.05 9.61 2.98
CA LEU A 92 3.37 9.71 1.55
C LEU A 92 2.46 10.71 0.85
N ILE A 93 1.18 10.73 1.18
CA ILE A 93 0.23 11.73 0.64
C ILE A 93 0.64 13.15 1.06
N ALA A 94 1.02 13.35 2.33
CA ALA A 94 1.49 14.65 2.82
C ALA A 94 2.78 15.10 2.11
N ARG A 95 3.76 14.19 1.94
CA ARG A 95 5.00 14.46 1.19
C ARG A 95 4.72 14.81 -0.27
N ALA A 96 3.81 14.07 -0.92
CA ALA A 96 3.39 14.37 -2.29
C ALA A 96 2.79 15.78 -2.41
N GLY A 97 1.93 16.17 -1.48
CA GLY A 97 1.39 17.53 -1.39
C GLY A 97 2.47 18.60 -1.18
N ALA A 98 3.48 18.32 -0.34
CA ALA A 98 4.59 19.24 -0.08
C ALA A 98 5.46 19.52 -1.32
N VAL A 99 5.55 18.55 -2.24
CA VAL A 99 6.23 18.72 -3.54
C VAL A 99 5.29 19.12 -4.69
N GLY A 100 4.04 19.50 -4.37
CA GLY A 100 3.09 20.03 -5.34
C GLY A 100 2.39 19.00 -6.23
N LEU A 101 2.46 17.70 -5.91
CA LEU A 101 1.76 16.67 -6.67
C LEU A 101 0.27 16.59 -6.30
N PRO A 102 -0.65 16.67 -7.29
CA PRO A 102 -2.09 16.59 -7.07
C PRO A 102 -2.56 15.13 -6.94
N VAL A 103 -2.31 14.52 -5.78
CA VAL A 103 -2.56 13.09 -5.54
C VAL A 103 -3.94 12.86 -4.91
N PHE A 104 -4.67 11.88 -5.42
CA PHE A 104 -5.99 11.48 -4.98
C PHE A 104 -6.03 9.96 -4.75
N GLU A 105 -6.10 9.54 -3.50
CA GLU A 105 -6.21 8.14 -3.15
C GLU A 105 -7.61 7.62 -3.45
N GLY A 106 -7.68 6.41 -4.02
CA GLY A 106 -8.92 5.72 -4.31
C GLY A 106 -8.89 4.25 -3.88
N TYR A 107 -10.08 3.71 -3.74
CA TYR A 107 -10.32 2.32 -3.36
C TYR A 107 -11.25 1.65 -4.34
N GLY A 108 -10.96 0.40 -4.62
CA GLY A 108 -11.80 -0.43 -5.45
C GLY A 108 -11.35 -1.88 -5.48
N LEU A 109 -12.18 -2.72 -6.04
CA LEU A 109 -11.96 -4.16 -6.15
C LEU A 109 -12.59 -4.66 -7.45
N SER A 110 -12.05 -5.76 -7.98
CA SER A 110 -12.55 -6.37 -9.23
C SER A 110 -14.00 -6.81 -9.11
N GLU A 111 -14.41 -7.24 -7.92
CA GLU A 111 -15.73 -7.67 -7.56
C GLU A 111 -16.80 -6.56 -7.68
N CYS A 112 -16.37 -5.29 -7.64
CA CYS A 112 -17.23 -4.11 -7.76
C CYS A 112 -16.87 -3.23 -8.97
N ALA A 113 -16.35 -3.84 -10.05
CA ALA A 113 -16.03 -3.20 -11.33
C ALA A 113 -15.02 -2.04 -11.19
N SER A 114 -13.98 -2.21 -10.40
CA SER A 114 -12.85 -1.30 -10.20
C SER A 114 -13.07 -0.28 -9.07
N VAL A 115 -13.18 1.02 -9.35
CA VAL A 115 -13.15 2.07 -8.33
C VAL A 115 -14.51 2.22 -7.65
N VAL A 116 -14.51 2.18 -6.33
CA VAL A 116 -15.70 2.34 -5.46
C VAL A 116 -15.68 3.68 -4.74
N CYS A 117 -14.52 4.07 -4.18
CA CYS A 117 -14.34 5.34 -3.48
C CYS A 117 -13.16 6.10 -4.08
N LEU A 118 -13.22 7.43 -4.03
CA LEU A 118 -12.17 8.27 -4.58
C LEU A 118 -12.13 9.63 -3.87
N ASN A 119 -10.95 10.03 -3.42
CA ASN A 119 -10.65 11.41 -3.13
C ASN A 119 -10.63 12.21 -4.44
N ARG A 120 -11.12 13.44 -4.44
CA ARG A 120 -11.22 14.27 -5.64
C ARG A 120 -11.02 15.74 -5.29
N PRO A 121 -10.68 16.60 -6.27
CA PRO A 121 -10.55 18.04 -6.03
C PRO A 121 -11.76 18.61 -5.27
N GLY A 122 -11.50 19.35 -4.20
CA GLY A 122 -12.52 19.93 -3.31
C GLY A 122 -13.20 18.95 -2.35
N ALA A 123 -12.86 17.66 -2.39
CA ALA A 123 -13.40 16.64 -1.49
C ALA A 123 -12.32 15.58 -1.19
N THR A 124 -11.30 15.97 -0.44
CA THR A 124 -10.19 15.12 -0.01
C THR A 124 -10.12 15.02 1.51
N ARG A 125 -9.70 13.87 2.02
CA ARG A 125 -9.38 13.66 3.42
C ARG A 125 -8.17 12.74 3.56
N ALA A 126 -7.15 13.20 4.27
CA ALA A 126 -5.97 12.40 4.57
C ALA A 126 -6.36 11.13 5.33
N GLY A 127 -5.71 10.00 5.02
CA GLY A 127 -5.98 8.70 5.63
C GLY A 127 -7.30 8.05 5.19
N SER A 128 -8.06 8.68 4.28
CA SER A 128 -9.24 8.08 3.67
C SER A 128 -9.02 7.74 2.21
N VAL A 129 -9.76 6.77 1.72
CA VAL A 129 -9.83 6.42 0.30
C VAL A 129 -10.88 7.24 -0.47
N GLY A 130 -11.36 8.33 0.13
CA GLY A 130 -12.37 9.20 -0.42
C GLY A 130 -13.80 8.78 -0.10
N ARG A 131 -14.76 9.43 -0.77
CA ARG A 131 -16.18 9.13 -0.65
C ARG A 131 -16.61 8.12 -1.72
N PRO A 132 -17.69 7.35 -1.46
CA PRO A 132 -18.28 6.49 -2.48
C PRO A 132 -18.65 7.26 -3.74
N LEU A 133 -18.38 6.67 -4.90
CA LEU A 133 -18.80 7.18 -6.20
C LEU A 133 -20.30 6.92 -6.43
N GLN A 134 -20.91 7.63 -7.38
CA GLN A 134 -22.36 7.61 -7.62
C GLN A 134 -22.94 6.22 -7.88
N HIS A 135 -22.13 5.31 -8.45
CA HIS A 135 -22.54 3.94 -8.81
C HIS A 135 -22.38 2.93 -7.66
N ALA A 136 -21.88 3.38 -6.50
CA ALA A 136 -21.61 2.52 -5.36
C ALA A 136 -22.15 3.12 -4.05
N ARG A 137 -22.58 2.22 -3.15
CA ARG A 137 -22.88 2.54 -1.76
C ARG A 137 -21.99 1.69 -0.88
N VAL A 138 -21.38 2.30 0.13
CA VAL A 138 -20.55 1.60 1.12
C VAL A 138 -21.27 1.60 2.45
N SER A 139 -21.29 0.45 3.10
CA SER A 139 -21.78 0.28 4.46
C SER A 139 -20.78 -0.51 5.30
N VAL A 140 -20.88 -0.40 6.61
CA VAL A 140 -20.02 -1.13 7.57
C VAL A 140 -20.88 -2.09 8.37
N ARG A 141 -20.45 -3.37 8.47
CA ARG A 141 -21.09 -4.38 9.32
C ARG A 141 -19.98 -5.13 10.05
N ASP A 142 -20.01 -5.17 11.35
CA ASP A 142 -18.99 -5.79 12.21
C ASP A 142 -17.55 -5.39 11.83
N GLY A 143 -17.38 -4.07 11.52
CA GLY A 143 -16.11 -3.49 11.11
C GLY A 143 -15.67 -3.80 9.68
N GLU A 144 -16.41 -4.62 8.92
CA GLU A 144 -16.14 -4.93 7.52
C GLU A 144 -16.91 -4.01 6.58
N LEU A 145 -16.24 -3.61 5.49
CA LEU A 145 -16.85 -2.82 4.43
C LEU A 145 -17.64 -3.70 3.48
N PHE A 146 -18.87 -3.28 3.19
CA PHE A 146 -19.76 -3.90 2.22
C PHE A 146 -20.09 -2.90 1.11
N VAL A 147 -20.09 -3.36 -0.14
CA VAL A 147 -20.36 -2.51 -1.30
C VAL A 147 -21.62 -2.99 -2.02
N GLU A 148 -22.53 -2.06 -2.27
CA GLU A 148 -23.73 -2.23 -3.12
C GLU A 148 -23.58 -1.38 -4.40
N GLY A 149 -24.12 -1.88 -5.52
CA GLY A 149 -24.09 -1.20 -6.81
C GLY A 149 -23.58 -2.12 -7.91
N VAL A 150 -22.63 -1.63 -8.71
CA VAL A 150 -22.02 -2.44 -9.77
C VAL A 150 -21.18 -3.56 -9.15
N ARG A 151 -21.37 -4.77 -9.66
CA ARG A 151 -20.72 -5.98 -9.17
C ARG A 151 -20.39 -6.96 -10.28
N MET A 152 -19.41 -7.81 -10.07
CA MET A 152 -19.10 -8.95 -10.93
C MET A 152 -20.26 -9.96 -10.97
N LEU A 153 -20.27 -10.81 -11.97
CA LEU A 153 -21.24 -11.90 -12.08
C LEU A 153 -20.98 -13.04 -11.08
N GLY A 154 -19.72 -13.25 -10.67
CA GLY A 154 -19.24 -14.30 -9.78
C GLY A 154 -17.85 -14.76 -10.17
N TYR A 155 -17.26 -15.65 -9.39
CA TYR A 155 -16.02 -16.33 -9.75
C TYR A 155 -16.33 -17.53 -10.65
N LEU A 156 -15.36 -17.90 -11.50
CA LEU A 156 -15.52 -19.07 -12.37
C LEU A 156 -15.64 -20.34 -11.52
N GLY A 157 -16.75 -21.06 -11.72
CA GLY A 157 -17.06 -22.29 -10.99
C GLY A 157 -17.95 -22.10 -9.76
N ASP A 158 -18.21 -20.86 -9.34
CA ASP A 158 -19.12 -20.58 -8.24
C ASP A 158 -20.55 -20.36 -8.73
N GLU A 159 -21.52 -20.58 -7.84
CA GLU A 159 -22.90 -20.19 -8.08
C GLU A 159 -23.00 -18.66 -8.19
N VAL A 160 -23.65 -18.17 -9.25
CA VAL A 160 -23.78 -16.73 -9.49
C VAL A 160 -24.70 -16.10 -8.44
N SER A 161 -24.14 -15.42 -7.46
CA SER A 161 -24.91 -14.59 -6.53
C SER A 161 -25.19 -13.22 -7.18
N ARG A 162 -26.42 -13.02 -7.64
CA ARG A 162 -26.81 -11.79 -8.37
C ARG A 162 -27.35 -10.67 -7.47
N HIS A 163 -27.50 -10.91 -6.17
CA HIS A 163 -28.20 -9.99 -5.28
C HIS A 163 -27.43 -9.75 -3.97
N GLY A 164 -27.66 -8.58 -3.40
CA GLY A 164 -27.11 -8.15 -2.13
C GLY A 164 -25.73 -7.49 -2.20
N PRO A 165 -25.25 -6.92 -1.09
CA PRO A 165 -23.97 -6.27 -1.00
C PRO A 165 -22.81 -7.27 -1.12
N VAL A 166 -21.71 -6.81 -1.70
CA VAL A 166 -20.45 -7.56 -1.78
C VAL A 166 -19.70 -7.36 -0.47
N ALA A 167 -19.41 -8.46 0.24
CA ALA A 167 -18.47 -8.45 1.37
C ALA A 167 -17.05 -8.32 0.82
N THR A 168 -16.37 -7.23 1.17
CA THR A 168 -15.07 -6.91 0.56
C THR A 168 -13.90 -7.66 1.21
N GLY A 169 -14.07 -8.13 2.43
CA GLY A 169 -13.00 -8.62 3.29
C GLY A 169 -12.09 -7.52 3.82
N ASP A 170 -12.35 -6.25 3.48
CA ASP A 170 -11.62 -5.11 3.99
C ASP A 170 -12.33 -4.56 5.23
N LEU A 171 -11.54 -4.22 6.26
CA LEU A 171 -12.03 -3.60 7.50
C LEU A 171 -11.88 -2.10 7.41
N GLY A 172 -12.83 -1.39 8.04
CA GLY A 172 -12.79 0.07 8.03
C GLY A 172 -13.99 0.71 8.69
N HIS A 173 -14.07 2.01 8.54
CA HIS A 173 -15.18 2.82 9.01
C HIS A 173 -15.50 3.94 8.03
N ILE A 174 -16.64 4.56 8.20
CA ILE A 174 -17.07 5.76 7.47
C ILE A 174 -17.18 6.87 8.50
N ASP A 175 -16.54 8.02 8.24
CA ASP A 175 -16.63 9.17 9.12
C ASP A 175 -17.94 9.96 8.92
N ASP A 176 -18.18 10.94 9.78
CA ASP A 176 -19.41 11.76 9.78
C ASP A 176 -19.61 12.56 8.47
N ASP A 177 -18.53 12.81 7.72
CA ASP A 177 -18.58 13.48 6.42
C ASP A 177 -18.68 12.49 5.26
N GLY A 178 -18.76 11.18 5.51
CA GLY A 178 -18.94 10.13 4.52
C GLY A 178 -17.66 9.68 3.82
N PHE A 179 -16.47 10.02 4.35
CA PHE A 179 -15.22 9.47 3.86
C PHE A 179 -14.97 8.07 4.42
N VAL A 180 -14.49 7.19 3.57
CA VAL A 180 -14.22 5.79 3.91
C VAL A 180 -12.75 5.64 4.30
N HIS A 181 -12.51 5.02 5.45
CA HIS A 181 -11.19 4.73 5.99
C HIS A 181 -10.99 3.22 6.05
N ILE A 182 -9.92 2.71 5.42
CA ILE A 182 -9.57 1.29 5.44
C ILE A 182 -8.51 1.06 6.52
N THR A 183 -8.79 0.13 7.43
CA THR A 183 -7.87 -0.20 8.54
C THR A 183 -7.09 -1.48 8.31
N GLY A 184 -7.53 -2.36 7.42
CA GLY A 184 -6.82 -3.59 7.08
C GLY A 184 -7.68 -4.57 6.30
N ARG A 185 -7.14 -5.78 6.07
CA ARG A 185 -7.86 -6.92 5.52
C ARG A 185 -8.17 -7.95 6.59
N ARG A 186 -9.42 -8.38 6.69
CA ARG A 186 -9.86 -9.36 7.70
C ARG A 186 -8.99 -10.62 7.73
N LYS A 187 -8.66 -11.18 6.57
CA LYS A 187 -7.86 -12.41 6.45
C LYS A 187 -6.35 -12.22 6.70
N HIS A 188 -5.86 -10.98 6.74
CA HIS A 188 -4.45 -10.68 6.95
C HIS A 188 -4.16 -10.10 8.33
N LEU A 189 -5.21 -9.66 9.05
CA LEU A 189 -5.04 -9.30 10.45
C LEU A 189 -4.48 -10.49 11.21
N PHE A 190 -3.46 -10.23 11.98
CA PHE A 190 -2.98 -11.20 12.95
C PHE A 190 -3.13 -10.66 14.37
N ILE A 191 -3.18 -11.59 15.32
CA ILE A 191 -3.32 -11.29 16.74
C ILE A 191 -2.00 -11.59 17.42
N THR A 192 -1.38 -10.58 18.03
CA THR A 192 -0.16 -10.76 18.83
C THR A 192 -0.44 -11.58 20.09
N ALA A 193 0.60 -12.09 20.75
CA ALA A 193 0.46 -12.82 22.02
C ALA A 193 -0.24 -12.01 23.12
N PHE A 194 -0.30 -10.69 23.00
CA PHE A 194 -0.99 -9.79 23.92
C PHE A 194 -2.42 -9.42 23.49
N GLY A 195 -2.98 -10.13 22.50
CA GLY A 195 -4.35 -9.92 22.03
C GLY A 195 -4.55 -8.66 21.18
N ARG A 196 -3.49 -8.06 20.66
CA ARG A 196 -3.59 -6.88 19.80
C ARG A 196 -3.73 -7.26 18.34
N ASN A 197 -4.75 -6.71 17.67
CA ASN A 197 -4.93 -6.85 16.23
C ASN A 197 -3.98 -5.92 15.48
N VAL A 198 -3.17 -6.50 14.60
CA VAL A 198 -2.24 -5.76 13.73
C VAL A 198 -2.57 -6.01 12.28
N SER A 199 -2.71 -4.94 11.50
CA SER A 199 -2.79 -5.00 10.03
C SER A 199 -1.36 -4.94 9.48
N PRO A 200 -0.81 -6.04 8.95
CA PRO A 200 0.55 -6.04 8.43
C PRO A 200 0.73 -5.06 7.27
N GLU A 201 -0.27 -4.93 6.39
CA GLU A 201 -0.18 -4.02 5.24
C GLU A 201 -0.01 -2.56 5.67
N TRP A 202 -0.60 -2.18 6.80
CA TRP A 202 -0.39 -0.84 7.34
C TRP A 202 1.06 -0.64 7.75
N VAL A 203 1.60 -1.51 8.59
CA VAL A 203 2.98 -1.41 9.07
C VAL A 203 3.98 -1.49 7.91
N GLU A 204 3.72 -2.37 6.94
CA GLU A 204 4.53 -2.49 5.72
C GLU A 204 4.50 -1.22 4.89
N SER A 205 3.34 -0.56 4.78
CA SER A 205 3.25 0.71 4.05
C SER A 205 4.10 1.80 4.70
N GLU A 206 4.21 1.82 6.03
CA GLU A 206 5.09 2.76 6.74
C GLU A 206 6.57 2.41 6.56
N LEU A 207 6.94 1.12 6.64
CA LEU A 207 8.30 0.68 6.36
C LEU A 207 8.75 1.08 4.95
N LEU A 208 7.91 0.83 3.95
CA LEU A 208 8.24 1.09 2.55
C LEU A 208 8.38 2.57 2.18
N GLN A 209 7.87 3.48 3.01
CA GLN A 209 8.09 4.93 2.84
C GLN A 209 9.51 5.35 3.22
N HIS A 210 10.19 4.58 4.07
CA HIS A 210 11.58 4.87 4.41
C HIS A 210 12.53 4.36 3.31
N PRO A 211 13.53 5.17 2.90
CA PRO A 211 14.42 4.82 1.77
C PRO A 211 15.28 3.57 1.98
N ALA A 212 15.42 3.08 3.20
CA ALA A 212 16.16 1.85 3.47
C ALA A 212 15.44 0.58 2.95
N PHE A 213 14.10 0.58 2.94
CA PHE A 213 13.31 -0.62 2.64
C PHE A 213 12.80 -0.60 1.21
N ALA A 214 13.04 -1.67 0.47
CA ALA A 214 12.50 -1.87 -0.89
C ALA A 214 11.27 -2.79 -0.90
N GLN A 215 11.29 -3.83 -0.07
CA GLN A 215 10.16 -4.73 0.15
C GLN A 215 10.14 -5.13 1.62
N ALA A 216 8.94 -5.36 2.16
CA ALA A 216 8.77 -5.78 3.54
C ALA A 216 7.52 -6.64 3.70
N VAL A 217 7.60 -7.63 4.59
CA VAL A 217 6.47 -8.43 5.08
C VAL A 217 6.55 -8.49 6.58
N VAL A 218 5.50 -8.03 7.26
CA VAL A 218 5.43 -7.97 8.72
C VAL A 218 4.78 -9.25 9.26
N HIS A 219 5.36 -9.77 10.34
CA HIS A 219 4.88 -10.96 11.05
C HIS A 219 4.90 -10.74 12.56
N GLY A 220 3.90 -11.28 13.25
CA GLY A 220 3.72 -11.15 14.70
C GLY A 220 2.59 -12.04 15.23
N GLU A 221 2.04 -12.96 14.40
CA GLU A 221 0.96 -13.86 14.78
C GLU A 221 1.35 -14.69 15.99
N ALA A 222 0.56 -14.58 17.08
CA ALA A 222 0.80 -15.23 18.35
C ALA A 222 2.20 -14.99 18.96
N ARG A 223 2.91 -13.93 18.51
CA ARG A 223 4.26 -13.57 18.96
C ARG A 223 4.23 -12.37 19.91
N PRO A 224 5.25 -12.24 20.78
CA PRO A 224 5.28 -11.15 21.77
C PRO A 224 5.56 -9.77 21.15
N PHE A 225 6.07 -9.71 19.93
CA PHE A 225 6.35 -8.47 19.19
C PHE A 225 6.31 -8.74 17.68
N ASN A 226 6.21 -7.68 16.90
CA ASN A 226 6.27 -7.77 15.44
C ASN A 226 7.71 -7.69 14.94
N ILE A 227 8.00 -8.44 13.89
CA ILE A 227 9.23 -8.36 13.10
C ILE A 227 8.86 -8.10 11.64
N ALA A 228 9.83 -7.67 10.84
CA ALA A 228 9.64 -7.62 9.40
C ALA A 228 10.74 -8.40 8.67
N ILE A 229 10.34 -9.16 7.66
CA ILE A 229 11.26 -9.71 6.67
C ILE A 229 11.38 -8.68 5.56
N ALA A 230 12.56 -8.12 5.35
CA ALA A 230 12.73 -7.01 4.42
C ALA A 230 13.91 -7.19 3.48
N TRP A 231 13.71 -6.85 2.21
CA TRP A 231 14.77 -6.57 1.26
C TRP A 231 15.14 -5.10 1.33
N LEU A 232 16.41 -4.84 1.62
CA LEU A 232 16.94 -3.49 1.75
C LEU A 232 17.35 -2.95 0.37
N ARG A 233 17.16 -1.65 0.12
CA ARG A 233 17.63 -1.00 -1.12
C ARG A 233 19.15 -1.03 -1.25
N ASP A 234 19.84 -0.86 -0.11
CA ASP A 234 21.27 -1.10 0.01
C ASP A 234 21.48 -2.37 0.85
N PRO A 235 21.83 -3.51 0.22
CA PRO A 235 22.10 -4.74 0.96
C PRO A 235 23.27 -4.62 1.93
N ALA A 236 24.18 -3.66 1.71
CA ALA A 236 25.34 -3.41 2.57
C ALA A 236 25.05 -2.44 3.73
N LEU A 237 23.80 -1.97 3.88
CA LEU A 237 23.41 -1.08 4.98
C LEU A 237 23.79 -1.70 6.33
N GLY A 238 24.61 -1.00 7.13
CA GLY A 238 25.06 -1.45 8.44
C GLY A 238 23.92 -1.55 9.45
N ASP A 239 24.11 -2.36 10.51
CA ASP A 239 23.05 -2.63 11.50
C ASP A 239 22.65 -1.37 12.28
N GLU A 240 23.57 -0.46 12.56
CA GLU A 240 23.27 0.82 13.22
C GLU A 240 22.35 1.69 12.36
N ALA A 241 22.66 1.83 11.07
CA ALA A 241 21.84 2.58 10.13
C ALA A 241 20.46 1.92 9.91
N LEU A 242 20.41 0.57 9.87
CA LEU A 242 19.15 -0.16 9.80
C LEU A 242 18.29 0.07 11.04
N ARG A 243 18.89 0.06 12.23
CA ARG A 243 18.20 0.35 13.49
C ARG A 243 17.66 1.77 13.51
N ALA A 244 18.47 2.76 13.12
CA ALA A 244 18.02 4.15 13.00
C ALA A 244 16.86 4.32 12.02
N ALA A 245 16.89 3.60 10.89
CA ALA A 245 15.79 3.58 9.92
C ALA A 245 14.51 2.98 10.52
N LEU A 246 14.64 1.86 11.25
CA LEU A 246 13.51 1.21 11.92
C LEU A 246 12.90 2.10 13.01
N ASP A 247 13.74 2.76 13.83
CA ASP A 247 13.30 3.70 14.85
C ASP A 247 12.57 4.90 14.24
N ALA A 248 13.02 5.36 13.09
CA ALA A 248 12.34 6.43 12.36
C ALA A 248 10.91 6.04 11.94
N VAL A 249 10.74 4.82 11.43
CA VAL A 249 9.40 4.28 11.07
C VAL A 249 8.55 4.06 12.32
N ASN A 250 9.10 3.47 13.36
CA ASN A 250 8.40 3.14 14.61
C ASN A 250 7.84 4.38 15.34
N ARG A 251 8.41 5.57 15.12
CA ARG A 251 7.85 6.82 15.69
C ARG A 251 6.44 7.15 15.20
N ALA A 252 6.10 6.71 14.00
CA ALA A 252 4.76 6.91 13.43
C ALA A 252 3.76 5.81 13.82
N LEU A 253 4.24 4.73 14.47
CA LEU A 253 3.43 3.57 14.81
C LEU A 253 3.13 3.53 16.31
N PRO A 254 1.88 3.16 16.70
CA PRO A 254 1.58 2.85 18.08
C PRO A 254 2.42 1.64 18.55
N ASP A 255 2.63 1.51 19.82
CA ASP A 255 3.49 0.50 20.46
C ASP A 255 3.24 -0.92 19.95
N TYR A 256 1.97 -1.34 19.93
CA TYR A 256 1.57 -2.70 19.55
C TYR A 256 1.82 -3.02 18.05
N ALA A 257 1.98 -1.99 17.21
CA ALA A 257 2.24 -2.13 15.78
C ALA A 257 3.72 -1.96 15.41
N ARG A 258 4.56 -1.50 16.36
CA ARG A 258 5.99 -1.31 16.13
C ARG A 258 6.68 -2.62 15.75
N VAL A 259 7.64 -2.50 14.86
CA VAL A 259 8.52 -3.60 14.45
C VAL A 259 9.77 -3.56 15.31
N ARG A 260 10.08 -4.66 15.99
CA ARG A 260 11.23 -4.74 16.91
C ARG A 260 12.54 -5.03 16.21
N ASP A 261 12.49 -5.87 15.17
CA ASP A 261 13.70 -6.30 14.47
C ASP A 261 13.40 -6.62 13.01
N ILE A 262 14.44 -6.65 12.18
CA ILE A 262 14.37 -6.94 10.75
C ILE A 262 15.13 -8.24 10.45
N VAL A 263 14.43 -9.19 9.86
CA VAL A 263 15.04 -10.33 9.16
C VAL A 263 15.40 -9.85 7.76
N ARG A 264 16.70 -9.77 7.45
CA ARG A 264 17.16 -9.39 6.11
C ARG A 264 16.84 -10.51 5.14
N ALA A 265 16.12 -10.19 4.09
CA ALA A 265 15.91 -11.14 2.99
C ALA A 265 17.21 -11.28 2.18
N ASP A 266 17.51 -12.48 1.73
CA ASP A 266 18.72 -12.78 0.94
C ASP A 266 18.62 -12.28 -0.50
N ALA A 267 17.39 -12.11 -1.00
CA ALA A 267 17.10 -11.67 -2.36
C ALA A 267 15.78 -10.91 -2.42
N LEU A 268 15.61 -10.15 -3.49
CA LEU A 268 14.36 -9.50 -3.84
C LEU A 268 13.23 -10.53 -3.99
N PHE A 269 12.05 -10.26 -3.44
CA PHE A 269 10.87 -11.09 -3.67
C PHE A 269 10.41 -10.93 -5.12
N THR A 270 10.23 -12.03 -5.84
CA THR A 270 9.82 -12.01 -7.24
C THR A 270 8.62 -12.93 -7.51
N PHE A 271 7.97 -12.70 -8.64
CA PHE A 271 6.95 -13.61 -9.15
C PHE A 271 7.56 -14.96 -9.58
N ALA A 272 8.74 -14.94 -10.17
CA ALA A 272 9.44 -16.13 -10.64
C ALA A 272 9.77 -17.10 -9.50
N ASP A 273 10.12 -16.58 -8.31
CA ASP A 273 10.39 -17.38 -7.10
C ASP A 273 9.13 -17.80 -6.35
N GLY A 274 7.95 -17.42 -6.85
CA GLY A 274 6.67 -17.70 -6.21
C GLY A 274 6.39 -16.86 -4.96
N LEU A 275 7.19 -15.82 -4.68
CA LEU A 275 7.05 -14.97 -3.50
C LEU A 275 6.12 -13.76 -3.72
N LEU A 276 5.86 -13.43 -4.99
CA LEU A 276 4.86 -12.43 -5.35
C LEU A 276 3.75 -13.05 -6.21
N THR A 277 2.58 -12.42 -6.19
CA THR A 277 1.54 -12.66 -7.20
C THR A 277 1.92 -12.01 -8.52
N SER A 278 1.21 -12.33 -9.62
CA SER A 278 1.39 -11.68 -10.92
C SER A 278 1.21 -10.15 -10.88
N ASN A 279 0.48 -9.64 -9.89
CA ASN A 279 0.26 -8.22 -9.65
C ASN A 279 1.24 -7.61 -8.64
N GLY A 280 2.33 -8.32 -8.30
CA GLY A 280 3.38 -7.83 -7.40
C GLY A 280 3.04 -7.81 -5.91
N ARG A 281 1.95 -8.45 -5.49
CA ARG A 281 1.58 -8.53 -4.07
C ARG A 281 2.35 -9.66 -3.37
N PRO A 282 2.86 -9.46 -2.13
CA PRO A 282 3.55 -10.48 -1.37
C PRO A 282 2.66 -11.70 -1.10
N ARG A 283 3.20 -12.88 -1.34
CA ARG A 283 2.64 -14.15 -0.88
C ARG A 283 3.20 -14.44 0.51
N ARG A 284 2.54 -13.92 1.54
CA ARG A 284 3.01 -13.93 2.93
C ARG A 284 3.46 -15.29 3.40
N ASP A 285 2.62 -16.31 3.22
CA ASP A 285 2.92 -17.67 3.67
C ASP A 285 4.17 -18.23 3.00
N ALA A 286 4.36 -17.97 1.70
CA ALA A 286 5.54 -18.41 0.97
C ALA A 286 6.82 -17.69 1.45
N ILE A 287 6.74 -16.37 1.73
CA ILE A 287 7.85 -15.59 2.25
C ILE A 287 8.21 -16.04 3.67
N LEU A 288 7.22 -16.24 4.54
CA LEU A 288 7.43 -16.73 5.90
C LEU A 288 8.05 -18.14 5.89
N ALA A 289 7.53 -19.05 5.05
CA ALA A 289 8.07 -20.40 4.93
C ALA A 289 9.52 -20.40 4.45
N ARG A 290 9.88 -19.54 3.49
CA ARG A 290 11.25 -19.41 2.99
C ARG A 290 12.23 -18.90 4.03
N HIS A 291 11.79 -18.07 4.94
CA HIS A 291 12.65 -17.43 5.96
C HIS A 291 12.39 -17.97 7.39
N ALA A 292 11.75 -19.14 7.51
CA ALA A 292 11.28 -19.66 8.80
C ALA A 292 12.40 -19.74 9.85
N ASP A 293 13.56 -20.30 9.51
CA ASP A 293 14.69 -20.44 10.44
C ASP A 293 15.22 -19.07 10.89
N ALA A 294 15.30 -18.10 10.00
CA ALA A 294 15.75 -16.73 10.32
C ALA A 294 14.74 -15.99 11.18
N VAL A 295 13.45 -16.23 10.97
CA VAL A 295 12.34 -15.70 11.78
C VAL A 295 12.43 -16.26 13.20
N GLU A 296 12.56 -17.59 13.36
CA GLU A 296 12.68 -18.21 14.68
C GLU A 296 13.97 -17.77 15.40
N ALA A 297 15.10 -17.68 14.70
CA ALA A 297 16.33 -17.16 15.26
C ALA A 297 16.22 -15.69 15.71
N CYS A 298 15.44 -14.87 14.98
CA CYS A 298 15.15 -13.50 15.36
C CYS A 298 14.38 -13.43 16.69
N TYR A 299 13.31 -14.19 16.84
CA TYR A 299 12.55 -14.25 18.10
C TYR A 299 13.39 -14.79 19.25
N ALA A 300 14.23 -15.81 19.01
CA ALA A 300 15.09 -16.41 20.02
C ALA A 300 16.14 -15.42 20.55
N ARG A 301 16.71 -14.55 19.71
CA ARG A 301 17.66 -13.50 20.15
C ARG A 301 17.08 -12.57 21.20
N HIS A 302 15.78 -12.29 21.11
CA HIS A 302 15.08 -11.37 22.00
C HIS A 302 14.29 -12.05 23.12
N ALA A 303 14.39 -13.39 23.26
CA ALA A 303 13.58 -14.14 24.22
C ALA A 303 13.86 -13.79 25.70
N SER A 304 15.08 -13.32 26.03
CA SER A 304 15.50 -12.91 27.37
C SER A 304 15.36 -11.41 27.65
N GLU A 305 15.00 -10.62 26.62
CA GLU A 305 14.86 -9.18 26.79
C GLU A 305 13.47 -8.83 27.33
N PRO A 306 13.36 -7.91 28.30
CA PRO A 306 12.06 -7.48 28.77
C PRO A 306 11.28 -6.82 27.62
N ILE A 307 10.02 -7.20 27.50
CA ILE A 307 9.10 -6.56 26.56
C ILE A 307 8.60 -5.30 27.26
N PHE A 308 9.31 -4.19 27.06
CA PHE A 308 8.86 -2.89 27.57
C PHE A 308 7.72 -2.36 26.73
N PHE A 309 6.54 -2.24 27.34
CA PHE A 309 5.50 -1.33 26.91
C PHE A 309 5.74 -0.01 27.66
N ASP A 310 6.16 1.02 26.96
CA ASP A 310 6.54 2.35 27.50
C ASP A 310 5.34 3.15 28.10
N HIS A 311 4.21 2.49 28.36
CA HIS A 311 2.96 3.15 28.77
C HIS A 311 2.70 3.27 30.28
N LEU A 312 3.63 2.84 31.13
CA LEU A 312 3.42 2.94 32.58
C LEU A 312 4.02 4.20 33.23
N GLN A 313 4.63 5.11 32.46
CA GLN A 313 5.24 6.33 33.02
C GLN A 313 4.45 7.63 32.85
N GLU A 314 3.37 7.67 32.07
CA GLU A 314 2.59 8.91 31.89
C GLU A 314 1.32 9.03 32.74
N SER A 315 1.04 8.07 33.64
CA SER A 315 -0.15 8.14 34.52
C SER A 315 0.19 8.40 35.99
N ALA A 316 1.39 8.89 36.30
CA ALA A 316 1.82 9.22 37.65
C ALA A 316 2.50 10.60 37.76
N ALA A 317 1.89 11.62 37.13
CA ALA A 317 2.24 13.03 37.39
C ALA A 317 0.98 13.89 37.37
#